data_5eb3aaa1ff05919fc1c4da8a5a7b9fbf
#
_entry.id   5eb3aaa1ff05919fc1c4da8a5a7b9fbf
#
_cell.length_a   1.000
_cell.length_b   1.000
_cell.length_c   1.000
_cell.angle_alpha   90.00
_cell.angle_beta   90.00
_cell.angle_gamma   90.00
#
_symmetry.space_group_name_H-M   'P 1'
#
loop_
_entity.id
_entity.type
_entity.pdbx_description
1 polymer ?
#
loop_
_entity_poly.entity_id
_entity_poly.type
_entity_poly.pdbx_seq_one_letter_code
_entity_poly.pdbx_strand_id
1 'polypeptide(L)'
;MKSKTAKISLFCALAAALVVGVAFAQTEGTAESGPTQHHGMKGMHGEFMGGHGMGFPMRELNLTEDQHAQIKQIFQNEKGNIHPLMQQEFQAHQQMMQLVTSGNFDQAKATAIASQEAQTHIQMQVEHAKIASQIYQLLSSDQKAKVADIMAKHQQRMQEHMQKGTPADHQ
;
A
#
# COMPACT_ATOMS: atom_id res chain seq x y z
N MET A 1 -7.73 -45.42 35.61
CA MET A 1 -9.02 -45.46 36.37
C MET A 1 -9.77 -44.16 36.11
N LYS A 2 -11.01 -44.34 35.67
CA LYS A 2 -12.14 -43.41 35.70
C LYS A 2 -12.13 -42.23 34.70
N SER A 3 -12.78 -42.52 33.59
CA SER A 3 -13.52 -41.64 32.68
C SER A 3 -14.53 -40.74 33.40
N LYS A 4 -14.74 -39.52 32.94
CA LYS A 4 -16.03 -38.83 33.05
C LYS A 4 -16.33 -38.05 31.78
N THR A 5 -17.19 -38.65 31.02
CA THR A 5 -18.04 -38.06 29.97
C THR A 5 -19.13 -37.20 30.60
N ALA A 6 -19.42 -36.05 30.06
CA ALA A 6 -20.69 -35.31 30.21
C ALA A 6 -20.84 -34.37 29.02
N LYS A 7 -21.65 -34.74 28.08
CA LYS A 7 -23.10 -34.53 27.85
C LYS A 7 -23.38 -33.23 27.11
N ILE A 8 -23.68 -33.43 25.88
CA ILE A 8 -24.38 -32.65 24.88
C ILE A 8 -25.66 -32.03 25.47
N SER A 9 -25.90 -30.76 25.22
CA SER A 9 -27.24 -30.18 25.24
C SER A 9 -27.50 -29.37 23.99
N LEU A 10 -28.27 -29.97 23.14
CA LEU A 10 -28.98 -29.49 21.98
C LEU A 10 -30.12 -28.58 22.43
N PHE A 11 -30.15 -27.30 22.00
CA PHE A 11 -31.36 -26.50 22.02
C PHE A 11 -31.67 -25.96 20.64
N CYS A 12 -32.63 -26.66 20.04
CA CYS A 12 -33.43 -26.16 18.93
C CYS A 12 -34.48 -25.20 19.47
N ALA A 13 -34.61 -24.02 18.93
CA ALA A 13 -35.82 -23.23 19.01
C ALA A 13 -36.02 -22.41 17.72
N LEU A 14 -37.06 -22.79 17.08
CA LEU A 14 -37.75 -22.31 15.89
C LEU A 14 -38.53 -21.02 16.23
N ALA A 15 -38.67 -20.12 15.29
CA ALA A 15 -39.82 -19.23 14.96
C ALA A 15 -39.29 -17.85 14.52
N ALA A 16 -39.73 -17.23 13.53
CA ALA A 16 -40.91 -17.13 12.67
C ALA A 16 -40.73 -15.85 11.82
N ALA A 17 -41.17 -15.90 10.61
CA ALA A 17 -41.15 -14.86 9.58
C ALA A 17 -41.94 -13.59 10.01
N LEU A 18 -41.43 -12.42 9.60
CA LEU A 18 -42.24 -11.24 9.31
C LEU A 18 -41.69 -10.55 8.07
N VAL A 19 -42.37 -10.78 6.97
CA VAL A 19 -42.26 -10.04 5.72
C VAL A 19 -42.97 -8.72 5.91
N VAL A 20 -42.25 -7.61 5.91
CA VAL A 20 -42.81 -6.28 5.73
C VAL A 20 -42.40 -5.79 4.36
N GLY A 21 -43.29 -5.90 3.41
CA GLY A 21 -43.20 -5.28 2.11
C GLY A 21 -43.33 -3.78 2.21
N VAL A 22 -42.32 -3.03 1.83
CA VAL A 22 -42.44 -1.60 1.55
C VAL A 22 -42.36 -1.42 0.05
N ALA A 23 -43.52 -1.15 -0.56
CA ALA A 23 -43.60 -0.72 -1.95
C ALA A 23 -43.08 0.71 -2.05
N PHE A 24 -41.98 0.91 -2.76
CA PHE A 24 -41.55 2.23 -3.21
C PHE A 24 -42.03 2.46 -4.62
N ALA A 25 -42.85 3.48 -4.78
CA ALA A 25 -43.34 3.99 -6.04
C ALA A 25 -42.21 4.44 -6.94
N GLN A 26 -42.22 3.98 -8.19
CA GLN A 26 -41.38 4.47 -9.27
C GLN A 26 -41.87 5.86 -9.65
N THR A 27 -41.03 6.87 -9.47
CA THR A 27 -41.14 8.12 -10.22
C THR A 27 -40.14 8.02 -11.39
N GLU A 28 -40.71 7.93 -12.58
CA GLU A 28 -40.00 8.13 -13.83
C GLU A 28 -39.51 9.56 -13.92
N GLY A 29 -38.19 9.75 -13.73
CA GLY A 29 -37.48 10.98 -14.04
C GLY A 29 -36.49 10.67 -15.13
N THR A 30 -36.84 11.00 -16.38
CA THR A 30 -35.92 11.03 -17.51
C THR A 30 -34.85 12.07 -17.23
N ALA A 31 -33.65 11.63 -16.87
CA ALA A 31 -32.43 12.43 -16.88
C ALA A 31 -31.48 11.82 -17.87
N GLU A 32 -31.24 12.56 -18.91
CA GLU A 32 -30.28 12.38 -19.99
C GLU A 32 -28.89 12.11 -19.41
N SER A 33 -28.44 10.85 -19.48
CA SER A 33 -27.10 10.45 -19.04
C SER A 33 -26.14 10.71 -20.19
N GLY A 34 -25.36 11.79 -20.06
CA GLY A 34 -24.11 11.96 -20.78
C GLY A 34 -23.15 10.79 -20.45
N PRO A 35 -22.23 10.46 -21.36
CA PRO A 35 -21.32 9.34 -21.16
C PRO A 35 -20.39 9.62 -19.97
N THR A 36 -20.68 9.05 -18.83
CA THR A 36 -19.72 8.94 -17.74
C THR A 36 -18.58 8.05 -18.23
N GLN A 37 -17.47 8.68 -18.55
CA GLN A 37 -16.20 8.00 -18.76
C GLN A 37 -15.87 7.28 -17.44
N HIS A 38 -16.17 6.01 -17.41
CA HIS A 38 -15.56 5.11 -16.43
C HIS A 38 -14.06 5.15 -16.67
N HIS A 39 -13.35 5.98 -15.91
CA HIS A 39 -11.91 5.83 -15.73
C HIS A 39 -11.71 4.47 -15.09
N GLY A 40 -11.56 3.47 -15.98
CA GLY A 40 -11.33 2.09 -15.58
C GLY A 40 -10.14 2.04 -14.63
N MET A 41 -10.29 1.28 -13.58
CA MET A 41 -9.27 0.85 -12.62
C MET A 41 -8.10 0.09 -13.29
N LYS A 42 -7.60 0.57 -14.41
CA LYS A 42 -6.48 -0.03 -15.17
C LYS A 42 -5.11 0.49 -14.70
N GLY A 43 -5.07 1.29 -13.63
CA GLY A 43 -3.85 1.93 -13.13
C GLY A 43 -3.18 1.27 -11.92
N MET A 44 -3.83 0.32 -11.23
CA MET A 44 -3.32 -0.17 -9.95
C MET A 44 -2.13 -1.15 -10.06
N HIS A 45 -1.90 -1.74 -11.23
CA HIS A 45 -0.73 -2.60 -11.47
C HIS A 45 0.53 -1.85 -11.92
N GLY A 46 0.42 -0.58 -12.32
CA GLY A 46 1.55 0.23 -12.79
C GLY A 46 2.26 1.03 -11.70
N GLU A 47 1.59 1.33 -10.60
CA GLU A 47 2.14 2.18 -9.53
C GLU A 47 3.11 1.43 -8.62
N PHE A 48 2.93 0.13 -8.44
CA PHE A 48 3.87 -0.67 -7.65
C PHE A 48 5.22 -0.84 -8.34
N MET A 49 5.27 -0.76 -9.68
CA MET A 49 6.51 -0.88 -10.45
C MET A 49 7.22 0.45 -10.77
N GLY A 50 6.60 1.59 -10.57
CA GLY A 50 7.19 2.85 -11.04
C GLY A 50 6.91 4.07 -10.17
N GLY A 51 6.19 3.91 -9.07
CA GLY A 51 5.85 4.99 -8.16
C GLY A 51 6.68 4.94 -6.88
N HIS A 52 6.71 5.90 -6.18
CA HIS A 52 7.20 6.39 -4.89
C HIS A 52 7.83 5.40 -3.87
N GLY A 53 7.78 4.06 -4.08
CA GLY A 53 8.23 3.09 -3.06
C GLY A 53 9.69 2.68 -3.13
N MET A 54 10.30 2.57 -4.32
CA MET A 54 11.67 2.04 -4.45
C MET A 54 12.71 3.04 -4.94
N GLY A 55 12.31 4.25 -5.36
CA GLY A 55 13.24 5.28 -5.85
C GLY A 55 14.05 4.88 -7.09
N PHE A 56 13.68 3.77 -7.75
CA PHE A 56 14.43 3.23 -8.87
C PHE A 56 13.79 3.65 -10.21
N PRO A 57 14.52 4.33 -11.12
CA PRO A 57 13.97 4.97 -12.31
C PRO A 57 13.74 4.00 -13.48
N MET A 58 13.05 2.88 -13.26
CA MET A 58 12.90 1.81 -14.26
C MET A 58 12.31 2.27 -15.59
N ARG A 59 11.40 3.25 -15.58
CA ARG A 59 10.75 3.77 -16.78
C ARG A 59 11.73 4.45 -17.74
N GLU A 60 12.82 4.99 -17.22
CA GLU A 60 13.81 5.75 -18.00
C GLU A 60 14.93 4.87 -18.55
N LEU A 61 15.01 3.58 -18.14
CA LEU A 61 16.15 2.73 -18.44
C LEU A 61 16.08 1.98 -19.76
N ASN A 62 14.97 2.05 -20.51
CA ASN A 62 14.77 1.30 -21.74
C ASN A 62 15.17 -0.19 -21.57
N LEU A 63 14.52 -0.85 -20.59
CA LEU A 63 14.78 -2.24 -20.27
C LEU A 63 14.42 -3.16 -21.45
N THR A 64 15.20 -4.21 -21.66
CA THR A 64 14.88 -5.26 -22.63
C THR A 64 13.74 -6.14 -22.13
N GLU A 65 13.11 -6.91 -23.02
CA GLU A 65 12.06 -7.86 -22.64
C GLU A 65 12.58 -8.91 -21.63
N ASP A 66 13.80 -9.39 -21.82
CA ASP A 66 14.44 -10.33 -20.88
C ASP A 66 14.65 -9.70 -19.51
N GLN A 67 15.09 -8.44 -19.45
CA GLN A 67 15.19 -7.71 -18.18
C GLN A 67 13.83 -7.53 -17.52
N HIS A 68 12.79 -7.20 -18.28
CA HIS A 68 11.44 -7.11 -17.75
C HIS A 68 10.95 -8.45 -17.16
N ALA A 69 11.23 -9.56 -17.85
CA ALA A 69 10.85 -10.90 -17.36
C ALA A 69 11.59 -11.24 -16.06
N GLN A 70 12.91 -10.97 -15.99
CA GLN A 70 13.72 -11.22 -14.78
C GLN A 70 13.28 -10.33 -13.61
N ILE A 71 13.01 -9.06 -13.85
CA ILE A 71 12.49 -8.12 -12.82
C ILE A 71 11.14 -8.60 -12.29
N LYS A 72 10.23 -9.03 -13.16
CA LYS A 72 8.95 -9.61 -12.76
C LYS A 72 9.15 -10.83 -11.85
N GLN A 73 10.13 -11.68 -12.15
CA GLN A 73 10.44 -12.84 -11.32
C GLN A 73 10.99 -12.44 -9.95
N ILE A 74 11.85 -11.42 -9.87
CA ILE A 74 12.33 -10.86 -8.59
C ILE A 74 11.13 -10.43 -7.73
N PHE A 75 10.20 -9.65 -8.28
CA PHE A 75 9.00 -9.24 -7.54
C PHE A 75 8.12 -10.40 -7.09
N GLN A 76 7.97 -11.42 -7.94
CA GLN A 76 7.20 -12.60 -7.58
C GLN A 76 7.84 -13.37 -6.41
N ASN A 77 9.15 -13.51 -6.41
CA ASN A 77 9.90 -14.19 -5.36
C ASN A 77 9.83 -13.43 -4.02
N GLU A 78 9.90 -12.09 -4.08
CA GLU A 78 9.88 -11.25 -2.88
C GLU A 78 8.46 -10.90 -2.39
N LYS A 79 7.43 -11.27 -3.13
CA LYS A 79 6.02 -11.01 -2.75
C LYS A 79 5.67 -11.58 -1.37
N GLY A 80 6.21 -12.76 -1.03
CA GLY A 80 6.00 -13.42 0.25
C GLY A 80 6.57 -12.61 1.44
N ASN A 81 7.60 -11.82 1.21
CA ASN A 81 8.22 -10.97 2.23
C ASN A 81 7.50 -9.61 2.34
N ILE A 82 7.12 -9.02 1.20
CA ILE A 82 6.51 -7.67 1.15
C ILE A 82 5.04 -7.69 1.58
N HIS A 83 4.26 -8.66 1.14
CA HIS A 83 2.82 -8.68 1.38
C HIS A 83 2.41 -8.69 2.87
N PRO A 84 3.05 -9.45 3.76
CA PRO A 84 2.76 -9.37 5.20
C PRO A 84 3.08 -8.00 5.80
N LEU A 85 4.15 -7.34 5.36
CA LEU A 85 4.53 -6.01 5.83
C LEU A 85 3.48 -4.96 5.42
N MET A 86 3.02 -5.00 4.18
CA MET A 86 1.93 -4.13 3.71
C MET A 86 0.64 -4.34 4.52
N GLN A 87 0.31 -5.58 4.88
CA GLN A 87 -0.86 -5.86 5.73
C GLN A 87 -0.68 -5.29 7.13
N GLN A 88 0.51 -5.39 7.72
CA GLN A 88 0.81 -4.82 9.04
C GLN A 88 0.72 -3.29 9.02
N GLU A 89 1.25 -2.63 7.99
CA GLU A 89 1.14 -1.18 7.80
C GLU A 89 -0.34 -0.74 7.70
N PHE A 90 -1.12 -1.44 6.88
CA PHE A 90 -2.53 -1.17 6.74
C PHE A 90 -3.31 -1.35 8.07
N GLN A 91 -3.01 -2.40 8.83
CA GLN A 91 -3.63 -2.64 10.14
C GLN A 91 -3.24 -1.56 11.16
N ALA A 92 -1.98 -1.15 11.22
CA ALA A 92 -1.52 -0.08 12.10
C ALA A 92 -2.22 1.24 11.76
N HIS A 93 -2.32 1.58 10.47
CA HIS A 93 -3.05 2.75 10.01
C HIS A 93 -4.54 2.71 10.41
N GLN A 94 -5.21 1.57 10.25
CA GLN A 94 -6.61 1.41 10.69
C GLN A 94 -6.77 1.59 12.20
N GLN A 95 -5.87 1.00 13.00
CA GLN A 95 -5.89 1.14 14.46
C GLN A 95 -5.69 2.60 14.88
N MET A 96 -4.77 3.33 14.22
CA MET A 96 -4.56 4.75 14.47
C MET A 96 -5.82 5.56 14.14
N MET A 97 -6.46 5.30 13.01
CA MET A 97 -7.70 5.97 12.62
C MET A 97 -8.84 5.69 13.60
N GLN A 98 -8.98 4.44 14.08
CA GLN A 98 -9.97 4.10 15.11
C GLN A 98 -9.69 4.85 16.42
N LEU A 99 -8.43 4.94 16.83
CA LEU A 99 -8.05 5.69 18.03
C LEU A 99 -8.40 7.17 17.92
N VAL A 100 -8.11 7.80 16.78
CA VAL A 100 -8.42 9.22 16.53
C VAL A 100 -9.92 9.47 16.52
N THR A 101 -10.71 8.54 15.96
CA THR A 101 -12.17 8.71 15.82
C THR A 101 -12.96 8.21 17.04
N SER A 102 -12.31 7.63 18.05
CA SER A 102 -12.97 7.11 19.26
C SER A 102 -13.54 8.19 20.19
N GLY A 103 -13.16 9.46 19.99
CA GLY A 103 -13.51 10.57 20.88
C GLY A 103 -12.73 10.58 22.20
N ASN A 104 -11.90 9.57 22.45
CA ASN A 104 -11.04 9.48 23.64
C ASN A 104 -9.62 9.09 23.20
N PHE A 105 -8.81 10.08 22.83
CA PHE A 105 -7.46 9.87 22.35
C PHE A 105 -6.52 9.41 23.48
N ASP A 106 -5.90 8.25 23.29
CA ASP A 106 -4.94 7.68 24.20
C ASP A 106 -3.51 7.77 23.59
N GLN A 107 -2.70 8.66 24.12
CA GLN A 107 -1.35 8.91 23.65
C GLN A 107 -0.44 7.68 23.77
N ALA A 108 -0.59 6.88 24.82
CA ALA A 108 0.23 5.67 25.02
C ALA A 108 -0.07 4.63 23.92
N LYS A 109 -1.36 4.43 23.60
CA LYS A 109 -1.76 3.57 22.49
C LYS A 109 -1.29 4.12 21.14
N ALA A 110 -1.41 5.42 20.90
CA ALA A 110 -0.90 6.04 19.68
C ALA A 110 0.60 5.80 19.51
N THR A 111 1.37 5.98 20.58
CA THR A 111 2.82 5.73 20.57
C THR A 111 3.15 4.26 20.30
N ALA A 112 2.40 3.32 20.87
CA ALA A 112 2.60 1.90 20.62
C ALA A 112 2.33 1.53 19.14
N ILE A 113 1.23 2.02 18.57
CA ILE A 113 0.88 1.81 17.16
C ILE A 113 1.96 2.42 16.25
N ALA A 114 2.36 3.66 16.50
CA ALA A 114 3.39 4.32 15.71
C ALA A 114 4.76 3.62 15.80
N SER A 115 5.11 3.07 16.96
CA SER A 115 6.35 2.29 17.12
C SER A 115 6.31 0.99 16.32
N GLN A 116 5.19 0.30 16.29
CA GLN A 116 5.00 -0.90 15.47
C GLN A 116 5.07 -0.56 13.98
N GLU A 117 4.40 0.51 13.55
CA GLU A 117 4.43 0.99 12.17
C GLU A 117 5.86 1.34 11.73
N ALA A 118 6.63 2.02 12.59
CA ALA A 118 8.03 2.36 12.31
C ALA A 118 8.90 1.10 12.10
N GLN A 119 8.72 0.04 12.89
CA GLN A 119 9.44 -1.21 12.70
C GLN A 119 9.06 -1.90 11.38
N THR A 120 7.78 -1.95 11.06
CA THR A 120 7.29 -2.49 9.79
C THR A 120 7.86 -1.71 8.61
N HIS A 121 7.87 -0.38 8.70
CA HIS A 121 8.43 0.49 7.67
C HIS A 121 9.94 0.25 7.46
N ILE A 122 10.72 0.09 8.54
CA ILE A 122 12.15 -0.23 8.44
C ILE A 122 12.34 -1.56 7.69
N GLN A 123 11.58 -2.60 8.02
CA GLN A 123 11.67 -3.89 7.33
C GLN A 123 11.30 -3.75 5.85
N MET A 124 10.26 -3.01 5.53
CA MET A 124 9.85 -2.75 4.15
C MET A 124 10.93 -2.01 3.36
N GLN A 125 11.58 -1.02 3.95
CA GLN A 125 12.71 -0.31 3.32
C GLN A 125 13.89 -1.24 3.01
N VAL A 126 14.19 -2.17 3.91
CA VAL A 126 15.25 -3.17 3.68
C VAL A 126 14.90 -4.10 2.53
N GLU A 127 13.65 -4.60 2.47
CA GLU A 127 13.21 -5.46 1.36
C GLU A 127 13.19 -4.70 0.03
N HIS A 128 12.75 -3.45 0.01
CA HIS A 128 12.82 -2.61 -1.19
C HIS A 128 14.25 -2.38 -1.65
N ALA A 129 15.19 -2.10 -0.73
CA ALA A 129 16.60 -1.94 -1.06
C ALA A 129 17.22 -3.23 -1.63
N LYS A 130 16.85 -4.38 -1.10
CA LYS A 130 17.24 -5.70 -1.60
C LYS A 130 16.74 -5.92 -3.03
N ILE A 131 15.46 -5.66 -3.30
CA ILE A 131 14.87 -5.76 -4.64
C ILE A 131 15.58 -4.80 -5.61
N ALA A 132 15.77 -3.55 -5.21
CA ALA A 132 16.48 -2.56 -6.03
C ALA A 132 17.91 -3.00 -6.36
N SER A 133 18.62 -3.59 -5.40
CA SER A 133 19.96 -4.15 -5.61
C SER A 133 19.95 -5.30 -6.62
N GLN A 134 19.00 -6.23 -6.53
CA GLN A 134 18.86 -7.34 -7.48
C GLN A 134 18.57 -6.81 -8.89
N ILE A 135 17.68 -5.84 -9.03
CA ILE A 135 17.36 -5.20 -10.31
C ILE A 135 18.61 -4.49 -10.88
N TYR A 136 19.33 -3.74 -10.04
CA TYR A 136 20.56 -3.06 -10.46
C TYR A 136 21.62 -4.01 -11.03
N GLN A 137 21.71 -5.24 -10.51
CA GLN A 137 22.64 -6.25 -11.03
C GLN A 137 22.29 -6.70 -12.45
N LEU A 138 21.02 -6.65 -12.85
CA LEU A 138 20.56 -7.01 -14.20
C LEU A 138 20.87 -5.95 -15.26
N LEU A 139 21.20 -4.73 -14.84
CA LEU A 139 21.39 -3.60 -15.75
C LEU A 139 22.72 -3.68 -16.49
N SER A 140 22.72 -3.24 -17.75
CA SER A 140 23.94 -3.01 -18.53
C SER A 140 24.76 -1.85 -17.96
N SER A 141 26.03 -1.72 -18.41
CA SER A 141 26.88 -0.57 -18.04
C SER A 141 26.25 0.78 -18.36
N ASP A 142 25.61 0.91 -19.52
CA ASP A 142 24.98 2.16 -19.97
C ASP A 142 23.73 2.48 -19.13
N GLN A 143 22.93 1.47 -18.80
CA GLN A 143 21.79 1.62 -17.91
C GLN A 143 22.23 2.00 -16.49
N LYS A 144 23.30 1.42 -15.97
CA LYS A 144 23.89 1.79 -14.66
C LYS A 144 24.38 3.23 -14.65
N ALA A 145 25.05 3.66 -15.71
CA ALA A 145 25.47 5.07 -15.86
C ALA A 145 24.26 6.01 -15.87
N LYS A 146 23.19 5.62 -16.56
CA LYS A 146 21.95 6.41 -16.60
C LYS A 146 21.27 6.49 -15.23
N VAL A 147 21.24 5.41 -14.45
CA VAL A 147 20.75 5.42 -13.05
C VAL A 147 21.54 6.43 -12.23
N ALA A 148 22.89 6.41 -12.32
CA ALA A 148 23.74 7.34 -11.58
C ALA A 148 23.46 8.80 -11.95
N ASP A 149 23.27 9.12 -13.23
CA ASP A 149 22.89 10.47 -13.69
C ASP A 149 21.53 10.93 -13.16
N ILE A 150 20.53 10.05 -13.21
CA ILE A 150 19.18 10.35 -12.68
C ILE A 150 19.23 10.60 -11.18
N MET A 151 19.96 9.79 -10.42
CA MET A 151 20.11 9.95 -8.96
C MET A 151 20.84 11.25 -8.61
N ALA A 152 21.91 11.61 -9.35
CA ALA A 152 22.62 12.86 -9.17
C ALA A 152 21.71 14.08 -9.41
N LYS A 153 20.93 14.06 -10.51
CA LYS A 153 19.95 15.11 -10.81
C LYS A 153 18.85 15.21 -9.74
N HIS A 154 18.41 14.08 -9.21
CA HIS A 154 17.42 14.07 -8.12
C HIS A 154 18.01 14.70 -6.85
N GLN A 155 19.22 14.33 -6.48
CA GLN A 155 19.91 14.88 -5.31
C GLN A 155 20.12 16.39 -5.44
N GLN A 156 20.54 16.86 -6.62
CA GLN A 156 20.69 18.29 -6.88
C GLN A 156 19.38 19.06 -6.70
N ARG A 157 18.27 18.55 -7.29
CA ARG A 157 16.94 19.15 -7.12
C ARG A 157 16.51 19.22 -5.66
N MET A 158 16.75 18.17 -4.88
CA MET A 158 16.45 18.15 -3.45
C MET A 158 17.24 19.23 -2.69
N GLN A 159 18.52 19.41 -3.00
CA GLN A 159 19.35 20.44 -2.40
C GLN A 159 18.87 21.85 -2.74
N GLU A 160 18.50 22.09 -4.01
CA GLU A 160 17.92 23.36 -4.44
C GLU A 160 16.59 23.69 -3.73
N HIS A 161 15.74 22.68 -3.52
CA HIS A 161 14.50 22.85 -2.78
C HIS A 161 14.73 23.18 -1.32
N MET A 162 15.69 22.53 -0.67
CA MET A 162 16.04 22.83 0.73
C MET A 162 16.61 24.25 0.87
N GLN A 163 17.42 24.70 -0.07
CA GLN A 163 17.99 26.07 -0.05
C GLN A 163 16.93 27.14 -0.28
N LYS A 164 15.95 26.90 -1.17
CA LYS A 164 14.86 27.85 -1.45
C LYS A 164 13.79 27.88 -0.36
N GLY A 165 13.67 26.81 0.45
CA GLY A 165 12.68 26.69 1.53
C GLY A 165 13.14 27.27 2.86
N THR A 166 14.37 27.77 2.98
CA THR A 166 14.81 28.51 4.16
C THR A 166 14.19 29.90 4.08
N PRO A 167 13.29 30.31 5.00
CA PRO A 167 12.76 31.65 5.03
C PRO A 167 13.94 32.59 5.25
N ALA A 168 14.19 33.51 4.31
CA ALA A 168 15.07 34.63 4.54
C ALA A 168 14.52 35.40 5.73
N ASP A 169 15.37 35.57 6.74
CA ASP A 169 15.12 36.29 7.96
C ASP A 169 14.25 37.53 7.76
N HIS A 170 13.09 37.53 8.43
CA HIS A 170 12.39 38.78 8.71
C HIS A 170 13.23 39.59 9.71
N GLN A 171 14.08 40.44 9.16
CA GLN A 171 14.61 41.60 9.88
C GLN A 171 13.62 42.75 9.76
#